data_1c1377ae9cb30cd72011ffd822bdd13a
#
_entry.id   1c1377ae9cb30cd72011ffd822bdd13a
#
_cell.length_a   1.000
_cell.length_b   1.000
_cell.length_c   1.000
_cell.angle_alpha   90.00
_cell.angle_beta   90.00
_cell.angle_gamma   90.00
#
_symmetry.space_group_name_H-M   'P 1'
#
loop_
_entity.id
_entity.type
_entity.pdbx_description
1 polymer ?
#
loop_
_entity_poly.entity_id
_entity_poly.type
_entity_poly.pdbx_seq_one_letter_code
_entity_poly.pdbx_strand_id
1 'polypeptide(L)' 'MSLLDKSLKPGTVVKVIGFSEASTVRERLHEMGIRVGTEITILGRAPFGGPLLIRFDTSFLALRSEEAACAQVTHK' A
#
# COMPACT_ATOMS: atom_id res chain seq x y z
N MET A 1 -0.64 -3.41 -10.98
CA MET A 1 0.54 -3.42 -10.08
C MET A 1 0.05 -3.27 -8.66
N SER A 2 0.61 -4.03 -7.72
CA SER A 2 0.23 -3.89 -6.32
C SER A 2 1.32 -3.13 -5.55
N LEU A 3 1.00 -2.73 -4.32
CA LEU A 3 1.98 -2.10 -3.43
C LEU A 3 3.15 -3.03 -3.12
N LEU A 4 2.99 -4.33 -3.35
CA LEU A 4 4.05 -5.31 -3.11
C LEU A 4 5.12 -5.30 -4.19
N ASP A 5 4.90 -4.63 -5.30
CA ASP A 5 5.81 -4.59 -6.43
C ASP A 5 7.17 -4.00 -6.01
N LYS A 6 8.23 -4.78 -6.23
CA LYS A 6 9.59 -4.40 -5.81
C LYS A 6 10.17 -3.25 -6.63
N SER A 7 9.57 -2.90 -7.76
CA SER A 7 10.01 -1.74 -8.55
C SER A 7 9.66 -0.42 -7.89
N LEU A 8 8.76 -0.44 -6.89
CA LEU A 8 8.37 0.76 -6.17
C LEU A 8 9.43 1.13 -5.14
N LYS A 9 10.27 2.08 -5.47
CA LYS A 9 11.39 2.51 -4.62
C LYS A 9 10.93 3.53 -3.57
N PRO A 10 11.69 3.68 -2.47
CA PRO A 10 11.39 4.73 -1.49
C PRO A 10 11.30 6.09 -2.16
N GLY A 11 10.30 6.87 -1.76
CA GLY A 11 10.01 8.18 -2.35
C GLY A 11 9.02 8.14 -3.51
N THR A 12 8.72 6.97 -4.05
CA THR A 12 7.73 6.84 -5.12
C THR A 12 6.34 7.13 -4.58
N VAL A 13 5.57 7.92 -5.34
CA VAL A 13 4.17 8.20 -5.01
C VAL A 13 3.29 7.42 -5.98
N VAL A 14 2.34 6.68 -5.44
CA VAL A 14 1.39 5.90 -6.22
C VAL A 14 -0.03 6.23 -5.80
N LYS A 15 -0.99 5.88 -6.64
CA LYS A 15 -2.41 6.10 -6.38
C LYS A 15 -3.11 4.76 -6.38
N VAL A 16 -3.97 4.55 -5.39
CA VAL A 16 -4.76 3.31 -5.31
C VAL A 16 -5.85 3.36 -6.35
N ILE A 17 -5.92 2.31 -7.18
CA ILE A 17 -6.93 2.22 -8.25
C ILE A 17 -7.91 1.07 -8.01
N GLY A 18 -7.67 0.21 -7.04
CA GLY A 18 -8.57 -0.90 -6.74
C GLY A 18 -7.98 -1.82 -5.70
N PHE A 19 -8.71 -2.90 -5.44
CA PHE A 19 -8.28 -3.91 -4.47
C PHE A 19 -8.54 -5.28 -5.06
N SER A 20 -7.69 -6.26 -4.72
CA SER A 20 -7.96 -7.64 -5.05
C SER A 20 -9.05 -8.18 -4.14
N GLU A 21 -9.56 -9.39 -4.44
CA GLU A 21 -10.80 -9.90 -3.86
C GLU A 21 -10.77 -10.29 -2.39
N ALA A 22 -9.66 -10.19 -1.68
CA ALA A 22 -9.59 -10.57 -0.27
C ALA A 22 -10.39 -9.56 0.57
N SER A 23 -11.69 -9.82 0.73
CA SER A 23 -12.62 -8.87 1.33
C SER A 23 -12.25 -8.43 2.74
N THR A 24 -11.75 -9.37 3.56
CA THR A 24 -11.34 -9.05 4.93
C THR A 24 -10.17 -8.07 4.96
N VAL A 25 -9.19 -8.30 4.09
CA VAL A 25 -8.02 -7.41 4.01
C VAL A 25 -8.44 -6.05 3.46
N ARG A 26 -9.30 -6.03 2.46
CA ARG A 26 -9.82 -4.78 1.89
C ARG A 26 -10.55 -3.95 2.95
N GLU A 27 -11.39 -4.59 3.76
CA GLU A 27 -12.08 -3.90 4.83
C GLU A 27 -11.11 -3.27 5.82
N ARG A 28 -10.05 -4.02 6.17
CA ARG A 28 -9.02 -3.51 7.06
C ARG A 28 -8.31 -2.29 6.48
N LEU A 29 -7.99 -2.32 5.20
CA LEU A 29 -7.37 -1.18 4.52
C LEU A 29 -8.31 0.03 4.53
N HIS A 30 -9.58 -0.19 4.28
CA HIS A 30 -10.59 0.88 4.34
C HIS A 30 -10.69 1.49 5.73
N GLU A 31 -10.62 0.67 6.77
CA GLU A 31 -10.63 1.16 8.15
C GLU A 31 -9.42 2.01 8.47
N MET A 32 -8.29 1.72 7.85
CA MET A 32 -7.07 2.52 7.98
C MET A 32 -7.13 3.82 7.19
N GLY A 33 -8.12 3.97 6.31
CA GLY A 33 -8.25 5.16 5.45
C GLY A 33 -7.73 4.97 4.04
N ILE A 34 -7.29 3.77 3.66
CA ILE A 34 -6.77 3.50 2.32
C ILE A 34 -7.93 3.09 1.41
N ARG A 35 -8.24 3.93 0.44
CA ARG A 35 -9.37 3.77 -0.47
C ARG A 35 -8.93 4.02 -1.91
N VAL A 36 -9.79 3.72 -2.87
CA VAL A 36 -9.55 4.09 -4.27
C VAL A 36 -9.37 5.60 -4.34
N GLY A 37 -8.30 6.03 -4.99
CA GLY A 37 -7.94 7.45 -5.09
C GLY A 37 -6.92 7.92 -4.06
N THR A 38 -6.66 7.11 -3.01
CA THR A 38 -5.67 7.48 -2.00
C THR A 38 -4.27 7.50 -2.63
N GLU A 39 -3.52 8.58 -2.38
CA GLU A 39 -2.12 8.68 -2.80
C GLU A 39 -1.24 8.20 -1.67
N ILE A 40 -0.31 7.32 -2.00
CA ILE A 40 0.57 6.67 -1.04
C ILE A 40 2.01 6.92 -1.45
N THR A 41 2.82 7.37 -0.49
CA THR A 41 4.27 7.48 -0.67
C THR A 41 4.94 6.26 -0.07
N ILE A 42 5.77 5.59 -0.85
CA ILE A 42 6.55 4.46 -0.37
C ILE A 42 7.71 5.01 0.45
N LEU A 43 7.85 4.57 1.68
CA LEU A 43 8.95 5.00 2.56
C LEU A 43 10.08 3.99 2.59
N GLY A 44 9.76 2.70 2.57
CA GLY A 44 10.76 1.64 2.60
C GLY A 44 10.15 0.29 2.87
N ARG A 45 11.00 -0.72 2.83
CA ARG A 45 10.59 -2.10 3.11
C ARG A 45 11.49 -2.67 4.18
N ALA A 46 10.91 -3.34 5.15
CA ALA A 46 11.70 -4.06 6.13
C ALA A 46 12.36 -5.28 5.46
N PRO A 47 13.55 -5.69 5.91
CA PRO A 47 14.25 -6.81 5.31
C PRO A 47 13.51 -8.14 5.55
N PHE A 48 13.85 -9.15 4.77
CA PHE A 48 13.35 -10.52 4.91
C PHE A 48 11.83 -10.65 4.79
N GLY A 49 11.23 -9.91 3.85
CA GLY A 49 9.79 -9.97 3.63
C GLY A 49 8.97 -9.30 4.71
N GLY A 50 9.58 -8.40 5.48
CA GLY A 50 8.89 -7.65 6.52
C GLY A 50 7.92 -6.61 5.95
N PRO A 51 7.32 -5.80 6.83
CA PRO A 51 6.28 -4.87 6.40
C PRO A 51 6.78 -3.79 5.46
N LEU A 52 5.85 -3.28 4.64
CA LEU A 52 6.06 -2.13 3.78
C LEU A 52 5.69 -0.89 4.57
N LEU A 53 6.61 0.06 4.65
CA LEU A 53 6.37 1.33 5.33
C LEU A 53 5.86 2.34 4.32
N ILE A 54 4.73 2.96 4.62
CA ILE A 54 4.10 3.93 3.72
C ILE A 54 3.66 5.17 4.49
N ARG A 55 3.41 6.23 3.74
CA ARG A 55 2.77 7.44 4.24
C ARG A 55 1.62 7.79 3.32
N PHE A 56 0.49 8.19 3.88
CA PHE A 56 -0.60 8.81 3.15
C PHE A 56 -1.24 9.88 4.04
N ASP A 57 -1.58 11.01 3.45
CA ASP A 57 -1.97 12.21 4.21
C ASP A 57 -0.91 12.53 5.25
N THR A 58 -1.30 12.55 6.53
CA THR A 58 -0.38 12.78 7.66
C THR A 58 -0.10 11.49 8.43
N SER A 59 -0.52 10.35 7.90
CA SER A 59 -0.42 9.06 8.58
C SER A 59 0.75 8.25 8.06
N PHE A 60 1.38 7.50 8.97
CA PHE A 60 2.45 6.56 8.65
C PHE A 60 1.95 5.17 9.05
N LEU A 61 2.10 4.20 8.16
CA LEU A 61 1.65 2.83 8.40
C LEU A 61 2.71 1.83 7.98
N ALA A 62 2.68 0.68 8.66
CA ALA A 62 3.43 -0.50 8.26
C ALA A 62 2.42 -1.54 7.77
N LEU A 63 2.44 -1.85 6.49
CA LEU A 63 1.52 -2.83 5.89
C LEU A 63 2.19 -4.19 5.81
N ARG A 64 1.46 -5.22 6.20
CA ARG A 64 1.91 -6.60 6.00
C ARG A 64 1.89 -6.93 4.51
N SER A 65 2.64 -7.96 4.11
CA SER A 65 2.74 -8.36 2.70
C SER A 65 1.37 -8.62 2.07
N GLU A 66 0.49 -9.32 2.78
CA GLU A 66 -0.85 -9.63 2.26
C GLU A 66 -1.70 -8.37 2.10
N GLU A 67 -1.50 -7.38 2.96
CA GLU A 67 -2.19 -6.10 2.87
C GLU A 67 -1.69 -5.31 1.66
N ALA A 68 -0.38 -5.25 1.50
CA ALA A 68 0.24 -4.55 0.37
C ALA A 68 -0.14 -5.22 -0.97
N ALA A 69 -0.20 -6.54 -1.00
CA ALA A 69 -0.57 -7.29 -2.19
C ALA A 69 -2.02 -7.03 -2.61
N CYS A 70 -2.90 -6.70 -1.66
CA CYS A 70 -4.31 -6.46 -1.93
C CYS A 70 -4.55 -5.13 -2.66
N ALA A 71 -3.73 -4.12 -2.42
CA ALA A 71 -3.94 -2.79 -2.99
C ALA A 71 -3.34 -2.70 -4.40
N GLN A 72 -4.18 -2.46 -5.38
CA GLN A 72 -3.76 -2.23 -6.76
C GLN A 72 -3.49 -0.75 -6.94
N VAL A 73 -2.35 -0.42 -7.52
CA VAL A 73 -1.88 0.96 -7.62
C VAL A 73 -1.35 1.28 -9.01
N THR A 74 -1.26 2.56 -9.29
CA THR A 74 -0.58 3.08 -10.47
C THR A 74 0.33 4.22 -10.05
N HIS A 75 1.34 4.51 -10.82
CA HIS A 75 2.19 5.68 -10.57
C HIS A 75 1.35 6.94 -10.65
N LYS A 76 1.64 7.86 -9.77
CA LYS A 76 0.97 9.15 -9.78
C LYS A 76 1.45 9.99 -10.97
#